data_30414add42082124f230edcac10e9277
#
_entry.id   30414add42082124f230edcac10e9277
#
_cell.length_a   1.000
_cell.length_b   1.000
_cell.length_c   1.000
_cell.angle_alpha   90.00
_cell.angle_beta   90.00
_cell.angle_gamma   90.00
#
_symmetry.space_group_name_H-M   'P 1'
#
loop_
_entity.id
_entity.type
_entity.pdbx_description
1 polymer ?
#
loop_
_entity_poly.entity_id
_entity_poly.type
_entity_poly.pdbx_seq_one_letter_code
_entity_poly.pdbx_strand_id
1 'polypeptide(L)'
;MTNYFSDYANLCFEAFGDRVKYWVTFSDPRAHAQAWHSYNSTWRSRQQGLVGISLNCDWGEPVDTSNPKDIEAAERYLQFCLGWFANPIYAGDYPQVMKERIGRKSAEQGLDVSRLPVFSLQEKSYIKGTSDFLGLGHFMTRYITERNYPSRRGPSYQNDRDLVELVDPNWPDLGSQWLYSVPWGFRRLLNFAQTQYGDPPIYVTENGASQTLHCTQLCDKWRIKYLKGYINEMLKEPLLSHMQMVTEIVVPTVCTLCVLIAAVLLISLLRSQS
;
A
#
# COMPACT_ATOMS: atom_id res chain seq x y z
N MET A 1 8.87 -2.59 -20.99
CA MET A 1 8.14 -3.29 -19.89
C MET A 1 6.65 -2.96 -19.91
N THR A 2 6.27 -1.70 -19.99
CA THR A 2 4.86 -1.23 -19.95
C THR A 2 3.98 -1.90 -21.01
N ASN A 3 4.42 -1.99 -22.26
CA ASN A 3 3.65 -2.64 -23.34
C ASN A 3 3.42 -4.14 -23.07
N TYR A 4 4.45 -4.88 -22.65
CA TYR A 4 4.30 -6.29 -22.32
C TYR A 4 3.29 -6.55 -21.19
N PHE A 5 3.27 -5.66 -20.19
CA PHE A 5 2.26 -5.75 -19.13
C PHE A 5 0.86 -5.46 -19.66
N SER A 6 0.71 -4.49 -20.54
CA SER A 6 -0.57 -4.19 -21.18
C SER A 6 -1.09 -5.36 -22.01
N ASP A 7 -0.22 -6.01 -22.77
CA ASP A 7 -0.58 -7.19 -23.57
C ASP A 7 -1.03 -8.35 -22.66
N TYR A 8 -0.29 -8.60 -21.58
CA TYR A 8 -0.65 -9.59 -20.57
C TYR A 8 -2.00 -9.25 -19.89
N ALA A 9 -2.21 -7.99 -19.50
CA ALA A 9 -3.45 -7.55 -18.89
C ALA A 9 -4.65 -7.77 -19.85
N ASN A 10 -4.50 -7.44 -21.12
CA ASN A 10 -5.54 -7.66 -22.13
C ASN A 10 -5.88 -9.14 -22.31
N LEU A 11 -4.87 -10.01 -22.33
CA LEU A 11 -5.08 -11.45 -22.36
C LEU A 11 -5.88 -11.94 -21.14
N CYS A 12 -5.56 -11.41 -19.94
CA CYS A 12 -6.30 -11.74 -18.72
C CYS A 12 -7.74 -11.22 -18.77
N PHE A 13 -7.96 -9.98 -19.23
CA PHE A 13 -9.29 -9.40 -19.36
C PHE A 13 -10.15 -10.22 -20.33
N GLU A 14 -9.58 -10.65 -21.45
CA GLU A 14 -10.27 -11.50 -22.43
C GLU A 14 -10.63 -12.87 -21.84
N ALA A 15 -9.67 -13.53 -21.21
CA ALA A 15 -9.81 -14.91 -20.76
C ALA A 15 -10.65 -15.07 -19.49
N PHE A 16 -10.71 -14.06 -18.61
CA PHE A 16 -11.30 -14.18 -17.28
C PHE A 16 -12.34 -13.10 -16.93
N GLY A 17 -12.55 -12.12 -17.77
CA GLY A 17 -13.41 -10.97 -17.46
C GLY A 17 -14.90 -11.28 -17.34
N ASP A 18 -15.33 -12.46 -17.76
CA ASP A 18 -16.69 -12.98 -17.54
C ASP A 18 -16.95 -13.28 -16.05
N ARG A 19 -15.91 -13.62 -15.29
CA ARG A 19 -15.97 -14.05 -13.88
C ARG A 19 -15.17 -13.19 -12.92
N VAL A 20 -14.15 -12.47 -13.36
CA VAL A 20 -13.32 -11.58 -12.51
C VAL A 20 -13.91 -10.16 -12.55
N LYS A 21 -14.23 -9.62 -11.38
CA LYS A 21 -14.78 -8.27 -11.22
C LYS A 21 -13.80 -7.25 -10.64
N TYR A 22 -12.78 -7.69 -9.94
CA TYR A 22 -11.77 -6.83 -9.33
C TYR A 22 -10.40 -7.18 -9.88
N TRP A 23 -9.80 -6.22 -10.58
CA TRP A 23 -8.49 -6.36 -11.19
C TRP A 23 -7.47 -5.52 -10.43
N VAL A 24 -6.38 -6.12 -10.06
CA VAL A 24 -5.26 -5.45 -9.41
C VAL A 24 -4.06 -5.48 -10.33
N THR A 25 -3.49 -4.31 -10.58
CA THR A 25 -2.24 -4.16 -11.32
C THR A 25 -1.04 -4.17 -10.38
N PHE A 26 0.14 -3.88 -10.89
CA PHE A 26 1.36 -3.79 -10.07
C PHE A 26 1.85 -2.34 -9.90
N SER A 27 2.83 -2.15 -9.01
CA SER A 27 3.32 -0.84 -8.56
C SER A 27 4.18 -0.11 -9.60
N ASP A 28 3.61 0.19 -10.77
CA ASP A 28 4.17 1.08 -11.78
C ASP A 28 3.06 1.96 -12.35
N PRO A 29 3.06 3.28 -12.11
CA PRO A 29 1.97 4.17 -12.51
C PRO A 29 1.70 4.20 -14.01
N ARG A 30 2.73 4.08 -14.87
CA ARG A 30 2.55 4.09 -16.33
C ARG A 30 1.91 2.79 -16.82
N ALA A 31 2.42 1.65 -16.35
CA ALA A 31 1.89 0.35 -16.73
C ALA A 31 0.48 0.13 -16.18
N HIS A 32 0.21 0.57 -14.94
CA HIS A 32 -1.13 0.60 -14.36
C HIS A 32 -2.10 1.42 -15.23
N ALA A 33 -1.75 2.67 -15.54
CA ALA A 33 -2.58 3.55 -16.33
C ALA A 33 -2.89 2.96 -17.72
N GLN A 34 -1.89 2.36 -18.38
CA GLN A 34 -2.08 1.73 -19.67
C GLN A 34 -3.07 0.56 -19.60
N ALA A 35 -2.96 -0.30 -18.59
CA ALA A 35 -3.90 -1.40 -18.36
C ALA A 35 -5.31 -0.88 -18.04
N TRP A 36 -5.42 0.15 -17.19
CA TRP A 36 -6.70 0.78 -16.84
C TRP A 36 -7.39 1.38 -18.07
N HIS A 37 -6.66 2.13 -18.91
CA HIS A 37 -7.21 2.71 -20.14
C HIS A 37 -7.64 1.63 -21.12
N SER A 38 -6.85 0.57 -21.28
CA SER A 38 -7.23 -0.56 -22.11
C SER A 38 -8.51 -1.25 -21.61
N TYR A 39 -8.60 -1.49 -20.30
CA TYR A 39 -9.82 -2.04 -19.70
C TYR A 39 -11.02 -1.11 -19.90
N ASN A 40 -10.85 0.17 -19.63
CA ASN A 40 -11.90 1.17 -19.71
C ASN A 40 -12.48 1.32 -21.12
N SER A 41 -11.61 1.33 -22.14
CA SER A 41 -12.02 1.52 -23.55
C SER A 41 -12.58 0.26 -24.21
N THR A 42 -12.08 -0.92 -23.85
CA THR A 42 -12.36 -2.16 -24.61
C THR A 42 -13.26 -3.13 -23.83
N TRP A 43 -13.08 -3.26 -22.52
CA TRP A 43 -13.65 -4.34 -21.73
C TRP A 43 -14.76 -3.92 -20.77
N ARG A 44 -14.64 -2.74 -20.16
CA ARG A 44 -15.52 -2.28 -19.07
C ARG A 44 -17.01 -2.35 -19.42
N SER A 45 -17.39 -1.94 -20.61
CA SER A 45 -18.79 -1.94 -21.05
C SER A 45 -19.45 -3.32 -21.03
N ARG A 46 -18.67 -4.37 -21.29
CA ARG A 46 -19.14 -5.77 -21.32
C ARG A 46 -18.96 -6.49 -19.98
N GLN A 47 -17.88 -6.18 -19.25
CA GLN A 47 -17.48 -6.94 -18.07
C GLN A 47 -17.90 -6.28 -16.76
N GLN A 48 -18.06 -4.93 -16.76
CA GLN A 48 -18.47 -4.14 -15.58
C GLN A 48 -17.58 -4.36 -14.34
N GLY A 49 -16.29 -4.63 -14.55
CA GLY A 49 -15.31 -4.79 -13.46
C GLY A 49 -14.65 -3.49 -13.06
N LEU A 50 -13.87 -3.55 -12.00
CA LEU A 50 -13.07 -2.46 -11.44
C LEU A 50 -11.60 -2.78 -11.57
N VAL A 51 -10.79 -1.76 -11.88
CA VAL A 51 -9.33 -1.88 -11.97
C VAL A 51 -8.68 -0.93 -10.98
N GLY A 52 -7.92 -1.47 -10.05
CA GLY A 52 -7.18 -0.72 -9.04
C GLY A 52 -5.69 -1.02 -9.02
N ILE A 53 -4.95 -0.22 -8.28
CA ILE A 53 -3.56 -0.48 -7.97
C ILE A 53 -3.44 -1.00 -6.54
N SER A 54 -2.58 -2.01 -6.31
CA SER A 54 -2.25 -2.47 -4.95
C SER A 54 -0.87 -2.00 -4.57
N LEU A 55 -0.78 -1.31 -3.44
CA LEU A 55 0.43 -0.71 -2.90
C LEU A 55 0.62 -1.13 -1.45
N ASN A 56 1.87 -1.31 -1.05
CA ASN A 56 2.22 -1.67 0.32
C ASN A 56 2.81 -0.47 1.06
N CYS A 57 2.39 -0.27 2.29
CA CYS A 57 2.98 0.74 3.17
C CYS A 57 2.78 0.38 4.65
N ASP A 58 3.87 0.44 5.43
CA ASP A 58 3.79 0.47 6.89
C ASP A 58 3.42 1.89 7.36
N TRP A 59 2.84 2.04 8.55
CA TRP A 59 2.64 3.35 9.15
C TRP A 59 3.95 3.87 9.75
N GLY A 60 4.28 5.11 9.44
CA GLY A 60 5.40 5.85 10.06
C GLY A 60 4.88 6.79 11.15
N GLU A 61 5.15 6.47 12.40
CA GLU A 61 4.84 7.32 13.55
C GLU A 61 6.06 8.17 13.94
N PRO A 62 5.95 9.48 14.14
CA PRO A 62 7.08 10.27 14.63
C PRO A 62 7.54 9.77 16.01
N VAL A 63 8.85 9.66 16.23
CA VAL A 63 9.42 9.28 17.53
C VAL A 63 8.99 10.27 18.61
N ASP A 64 9.05 11.56 18.28
CA ASP A 64 8.57 12.64 19.13
C ASP A 64 7.52 13.48 18.37
N THR A 65 6.26 13.37 18.79
CA THR A 65 5.15 14.11 18.20
C THR A 65 5.17 15.61 18.48
N SER A 66 6.05 16.08 19.38
CA SER A 66 6.30 17.51 19.64
C SER A 66 7.46 18.06 18.82
N ASN A 67 8.29 17.20 18.20
CA ASN A 67 9.41 17.60 17.39
C ASN A 67 9.00 17.75 15.90
N PRO A 68 8.98 18.97 15.34
CA PRO A 68 8.61 19.19 13.95
C PRO A 68 9.43 18.36 12.95
N LYS A 69 10.72 18.12 13.22
CA LYS A 69 11.59 17.33 12.35
C LYS A 69 11.18 15.87 12.26
N ASP A 70 10.71 15.28 13.38
CA ASP A 70 10.24 13.91 13.40
C ASP A 70 8.86 13.79 12.71
N ILE A 71 8.00 14.80 12.88
CA ILE A 71 6.73 14.88 12.16
C ILE A 71 6.97 14.94 10.65
N GLU A 72 7.85 15.84 10.20
CA GLU A 72 8.23 15.95 8.78
C GLU A 72 8.89 14.66 8.25
N ALA A 73 9.69 13.98 9.07
CA ALA A 73 10.32 12.72 8.69
C ALA A 73 9.28 11.60 8.52
N ALA A 74 8.29 11.53 9.42
CA ALA A 74 7.21 10.55 9.34
C ALA A 74 6.32 10.80 8.11
N GLU A 75 5.96 12.06 7.84
CA GLU A 75 5.22 12.42 6.62
C GLU A 75 6.04 12.06 5.37
N ARG A 76 7.31 12.36 5.34
CA ARG A 76 8.22 12.02 4.25
C ARG A 76 8.33 10.50 4.04
N TYR A 77 8.33 9.72 5.12
CA TYR A 77 8.31 8.27 5.05
C TYR A 77 7.11 7.79 4.25
N LEU A 78 5.90 8.28 4.56
CA LEU A 78 4.66 7.91 3.86
C LEU A 78 4.67 8.37 2.40
N GLN A 79 5.19 9.57 2.14
CA GLN A 79 5.30 10.09 0.77
C GLN A 79 6.29 9.30 -0.10
N PHE A 80 7.37 8.78 0.47
CA PHE A 80 8.30 7.92 -0.25
C PHE A 80 7.81 6.48 -0.36
N CYS A 81 7.03 5.97 0.59
CA CYS A 81 6.50 4.61 0.57
C CYS A 81 5.25 4.52 -0.31
N LEU A 82 4.17 5.13 0.12
CA LEU A 82 2.88 5.10 -0.57
C LEU A 82 2.80 6.15 -1.69
N GLY A 83 3.22 7.38 -1.37
CA GLY A 83 3.10 8.52 -2.27
C GLY A 83 3.85 8.38 -3.58
N TRP A 84 4.98 7.68 -3.61
CA TRP A 84 5.74 7.44 -4.84
C TRP A 84 4.85 6.89 -5.97
N PHE A 85 3.97 5.95 -5.64
CA PHE A 85 3.12 5.28 -6.61
C PHE A 85 1.68 5.82 -6.60
N ALA A 86 1.12 6.15 -5.44
CA ALA A 86 -0.25 6.64 -5.34
C ALA A 86 -0.39 8.09 -5.85
N ASN A 87 0.56 8.97 -5.52
CA ASN A 87 0.45 10.39 -5.90
C ASN A 87 0.33 10.61 -7.42
N PRO A 88 1.11 9.96 -8.30
CA PRO A 88 0.91 10.07 -9.74
C PRO A 88 -0.52 9.73 -10.18
N ILE A 89 -1.12 8.70 -9.59
CA ILE A 89 -2.44 8.21 -9.96
C ILE A 89 -3.56 9.13 -9.45
N TYR A 90 -3.47 9.60 -8.21
CA TYR A 90 -4.53 10.41 -7.60
C TYR A 90 -4.32 11.91 -7.77
N ALA A 91 -3.07 12.40 -7.71
CA ALA A 91 -2.74 13.81 -7.83
C ALA A 91 -2.09 14.21 -9.18
N GLY A 92 -1.58 13.25 -9.94
CA GLY A 92 -1.02 13.47 -11.29
C GLY A 92 0.49 13.70 -11.36
N ASP A 93 1.21 13.69 -10.22
CA ASP A 93 2.68 13.83 -10.20
C ASP A 93 3.26 13.16 -8.96
N TYR A 94 4.58 13.00 -8.92
CA TYR A 94 5.29 12.56 -7.73
C TYR A 94 5.11 13.55 -6.57
N PRO A 95 5.18 13.07 -5.30
CA PRO A 95 5.20 13.95 -4.13
C PRO A 95 6.28 15.02 -4.24
N GLN A 96 5.95 16.27 -3.86
CA GLN A 96 6.87 17.39 -3.99
C GLN A 96 8.16 17.15 -3.19
N VAL A 97 8.05 16.60 -1.98
CA VAL A 97 9.21 16.27 -1.14
C VAL A 97 10.18 15.28 -1.80
N MET A 98 9.68 14.34 -2.62
CA MET A 98 10.53 13.42 -3.39
C MET A 98 11.27 14.16 -4.50
N LYS A 99 10.57 14.99 -5.28
CA LYS A 99 11.18 15.77 -6.37
C LYS A 99 12.30 16.65 -5.86
N GLU A 100 12.06 17.38 -4.78
CA GLU A 100 13.04 18.30 -4.17
C GLU A 100 14.26 17.55 -3.61
N ARG A 101 14.03 16.51 -2.81
CA ARG A 101 15.13 15.77 -2.16
C ARG A 101 15.98 14.99 -3.16
N ILE A 102 15.36 14.27 -4.07
CA ILE A 102 16.09 13.48 -5.06
C ILE A 102 16.79 14.41 -6.05
N GLY A 103 16.15 15.52 -6.46
CA GLY A 103 16.77 16.54 -7.31
C GLY A 103 18.00 17.15 -6.66
N ARG A 104 17.89 17.63 -5.40
CA ARG A 104 19.02 18.17 -4.66
C ARG A 104 20.17 17.16 -4.53
N LYS A 105 19.87 15.93 -4.13
CA LYS A 105 20.89 14.85 -3.99
C LYS A 105 21.52 14.45 -5.32
N SER A 106 20.78 14.52 -6.41
CA SER A 106 21.33 14.29 -7.74
C SER A 106 22.33 15.36 -8.13
N ALA A 107 22.01 16.65 -7.86
CA ALA A 107 22.95 17.75 -8.07
C ALA A 107 24.20 17.65 -7.17
N GLU A 108 24.05 17.27 -5.90
CA GLU A 108 25.17 17.00 -4.98
C GLU A 108 26.09 15.87 -5.48
N GLN A 109 25.58 14.96 -6.32
CA GLN A 109 26.32 13.87 -6.98
C GLN A 109 26.94 14.30 -8.33
N GLY A 110 26.77 15.53 -8.73
CA GLY A 110 27.26 16.06 -10.00
C GLY A 110 26.44 15.62 -11.23
N LEU A 111 25.16 15.23 -11.01
CA LEU A 111 24.28 14.88 -12.12
C LEU A 111 23.53 16.13 -12.63
N ASP A 112 23.48 16.28 -13.95
CA ASP A 112 22.77 17.40 -14.61
C ASP A 112 21.25 17.28 -14.51
N VAL A 113 20.75 16.06 -14.29
CA VAL A 113 19.32 15.78 -14.18
C VAL A 113 19.02 14.95 -12.91
N SER A 114 17.81 15.12 -12.40
CA SER A 114 17.35 14.33 -11.27
C SER A 114 17.29 12.83 -11.60
N ARG A 115 17.68 11.99 -10.65
CA ARG A 115 17.50 10.53 -10.74
C ARG A 115 16.02 10.11 -10.72
N LEU A 116 15.14 10.96 -10.20
CA LEU A 116 13.69 10.74 -10.28
C LEU A 116 13.23 11.19 -11.68
N PRO A 117 12.67 10.28 -12.50
CA PRO A 117 12.15 10.65 -13.81
C PRO A 117 11.05 11.70 -13.70
N VAL A 118 10.98 12.59 -14.69
CA VAL A 118 9.93 13.61 -14.76
C VAL A 118 8.81 13.13 -15.67
N PHE A 119 7.58 13.25 -15.20
CA PHE A 119 6.41 13.06 -16.07
C PHE A 119 6.17 14.29 -16.95
N SER A 120 6.00 14.09 -18.25
CA SER A 120 5.49 15.12 -19.15
C SER A 120 4.05 15.50 -18.78
N LEU A 121 3.57 16.64 -19.26
CA LEU A 121 2.17 17.06 -19.05
C LEU A 121 1.18 16.01 -19.59
N GLN A 122 1.51 15.40 -20.71
CA GLN A 122 0.70 14.34 -21.30
C GLN A 122 0.66 13.10 -20.42
N GLU A 123 1.82 12.65 -19.88
CA GLU A 123 1.87 11.51 -18.96
C GLU A 123 1.11 11.78 -17.66
N LYS A 124 1.25 12.99 -17.08
CA LYS A 124 0.49 13.39 -15.89
C LYS A 124 -1.02 13.28 -16.10
N SER A 125 -1.50 13.81 -17.23
CA SER A 125 -2.92 13.73 -17.62
C SER A 125 -3.36 12.28 -17.91
N TYR A 126 -2.49 11.48 -18.50
CA TYR A 126 -2.77 10.08 -18.83
C TYR A 126 -2.84 9.17 -17.59
N ILE A 127 -2.01 9.46 -16.58
CA ILE A 127 -1.92 8.65 -15.35
C ILE A 127 -2.98 9.06 -14.32
N LYS A 128 -3.26 10.36 -14.20
CA LYS A 128 -4.18 10.86 -13.17
C LYS A 128 -5.59 10.31 -13.34
N GLY A 129 -6.17 9.80 -12.25
CA GLY A 129 -7.55 9.31 -12.20
C GLY A 129 -7.73 7.90 -12.78
N THR A 130 -6.66 7.14 -12.97
CA THR A 130 -6.71 5.80 -13.58
C THR A 130 -6.90 4.66 -12.58
N SER A 131 -7.50 4.89 -11.43
CA SER A 131 -7.77 3.81 -10.47
C SER A 131 -9.20 3.90 -9.95
N ASP A 132 -9.91 2.79 -9.98
CA ASP A 132 -11.28 2.69 -9.46
C ASP A 132 -11.27 2.47 -7.93
N PHE A 133 -10.17 1.95 -7.38
CA PHE A 133 -9.95 1.73 -5.95
C PHE A 133 -8.47 1.68 -5.60
N LEU A 134 -8.13 1.96 -4.36
CA LEU A 134 -6.79 1.76 -3.81
C LEU A 134 -6.73 0.42 -3.08
N GLY A 135 -5.95 -0.53 -3.60
CA GLY A 135 -5.54 -1.73 -2.87
C GLY A 135 -4.40 -1.37 -1.90
N LEU A 136 -4.55 -1.71 -0.63
CA LEU A 136 -3.58 -1.38 0.40
C LEU A 136 -3.09 -2.62 1.12
N GLY A 137 -1.78 -2.90 1.04
CA GLY A 137 -1.06 -3.85 1.87
C GLY A 137 -0.48 -3.15 3.10
N HIS A 138 -0.62 -3.77 4.28
CA HIS A 138 -0.07 -3.23 5.51
C HIS A 138 0.27 -4.33 6.50
N PHE A 139 1.43 -4.24 7.14
CA PHE A 139 1.90 -5.30 8.05
C PHE A 139 2.25 -4.80 9.45
N MET A 140 2.80 -3.59 9.57
CA MET A 140 3.26 -3.09 10.86
C MET A 140 3.35 -1.55 10.91
N THR A 141 3.75 -1.05 12.06
CA THR A 141 4.08 0.35 12.33
C THR A 141 5.58 0.49 12.58
N ARG A 142 6.15 1.64 12.25
CA ARG A 142 7.53 2.01 12.58
C ARG A 142 7.56 3.36 13.26
N TYR A 143 8.48 3.57 14.18
CA TYR A 143 8.84 4.90 14.63
C TYR A 143 9.83 5.52 13.67
N ILE A 144 9.59 6.79 13.32
CA ILE A 144 10.39 7.54 12.35
C ILE A 144 10.98 8.77 13.01
N THR A 145 12.27 9.00 12.79
CA THR A 145 12.95 10.23 13.21
C THR A 145 13.83 10.77 12.09
N GLU A 146 14.13 12.06 12.14
CA GLU A 146 15.03 12.72 11.18
C GLU A 146 16.45 12.15 11.32
N ARG A 147 17.08 11.83 10.20
CA ARG A 147 18.49 11.48 10.17
C ARG A 147 19.33 12.76 10.13
N ASN A 148 20.05 13.06 11.20
CA ASN A 148 20.87 14.26 11.38
C ASN A 148 22.36 14.05 11.08
N TYR A 149 22.74 12.91 10.51
CA TYR A 149 24.11 12.59 10.11
C TYR A 149 24.17 12.20 8.63
N PRO A 150 25.30 12.49 7.95
CA PRO A 150 25.45 12.17 6.52
C PRO A 150 25.43 10.67 6.28
N SER A 151 24.81 10.26 5.18
CA SER A 151 24.89 8.86 4.74
C SER A 151 26.29 8.55 4.24
N ARG A 152 26.87 7.46 4.74
CA ARG A 152 28.14 6.92 4.24
C ARG A 152 27.95 6.00 3.02
N ARG A 153 26.71 5.67 2.67
CA ARG A 153 26.36 4.80 1.54
C ARG A 153 25.99 5.64 0.32
N GLY A 154 26.19 5.06 -0.87
CA GLY A 154 25.80 5.67 -2.13
C GLY A 154 24.28 5.90 -2.27
N PRO A 155 23.84 6.44 -3.42
CA PRO A 155 22.44 6.71 -3.70
C PRO A 155 21.59 5.45 -3.53
N SER A 156 20.48 5.58 -2.80
CA SER A 156 19.51 4.51 -2.63
C SER A 156 18.19 5.06 -2.08
N TYR A 157 17.13 4.29 -2.21
CA TYR A 157 15.83 4.61 -1.61
C TYR A 157 15.95 4.97 -0.12
N GLN A 158 16.69 4.18 0.67
CA GLN A 158 16.89 4.43 2.10
C GLN A 158 17.65 5.74 2.36
N ASN A 159 18.64 6.05 1.51
CA ASN A 159 19.45 7.25 1.70
C ASN A 159 18.75 8.53 1.24
N ASP A 160 17.88 8.43 0.24
CA ASP A 160 17.17 9.59 -0.28
C ASP A 160 16.12 10.13 0.69
N ARG A 161 15.63 9.31 1.58
CA ARG A 161 14.61 9.68 2.57
C ARG A 161 15.14 10.52 3.74
N ASP A 162 16.43 10.44 4.07
CA ASP A 162 17.07 11.13 5.23
C ASP A 162 16.31 10.92 6.53
N LEU A 163 15.98 9.68 6.84
CA LEU A 163 15.28 9.30 8.06
C LEU A 163 15.85 8.00 8.66
N VAL A 164 15.51 7.74 9.90
CA VAL A 164 15.80 6.49 10.61
C VAL A 164 14.49 5.82 10.98
N GLU A 165 14.39 4.54 10.69
CA GLU A 165 13.27 3.68 11.06
C GLU A 165 13.64 2.91 12.33
N LEU A 166 12.77 2.96 13.32
CA LEU A 166 12.94 2.30 14.61
C LEU A 166 11.71 1.44 14.93
N VAL A 167 11.91 0.47 15.80
CA VAL A 167 10.86 -0.35 16.39
C VAL A 167 10.95 -0.29 17.91
N ASP A 168 9.83 -0.40 18.59
CA ASP A 168 9.83 -0.55 20.03
C ASP A 168 10.15 -2.01 20.36
N PRO A 169 11.20 -2.28 21.15
CA PRO A 169 11.57 -3.64 21.53
C PRO A 169 10.51 -4.37 22.37
N ASN A 170 9.54 -3.64 22.91
CA ASN A 170 8.42 -4.21 23.65
C ASN A 170 7.24 -4.61 22.78
N TRP A 171 7.25 -4.29 21.49
CA TRP A 171 6.19 -4.73 20.58
C TRP A 171 6.21 -6.26 20.43
N PRO A 172 5.04 -6.90 20.34
CA PRO A 172 4.97 -8.35 20.16
C PRO A 172 5.67 -8.80 18.87
N ASP A 173 6.69 -9.63 19.00
CA ASP A 173 7.39 -10.30 17.91
C ASP A 173 6.47 -11.33 17.22
N LEU A 174 6.55 -11.41 15.90
CA LEU A 174 5.72 -12.29 15.06
C LEU A 174 6.57 -13.31 14.28
N GLY A 175 7.74 -13.62 14.78
CA GLY A 175 8.57 -14.71 14.24
C GLY A 175 9.48 -14.31 13.08
N SER A 176 9.27 -13.18 12.43
CA SER A 176 10.23 -12.56 11.52
C SER A 176 10.87 -11.37 12.22
N GLN A 177 12.19 -11.24 12.14
CA GLN A 177 12.97 -10.19 12.83
C GLN A 177 12.52 -8.75 12.52
N TRP A 178 11.78 -8.56 11.43
CA TRP A 178 11.33 -7.24 10.98
C TRP A 178 9.85 -6.97 11.27
N LEU A 179 9.07 -7.97 11.75
CA LEU A 179 7.61 -7.92 11.83
C LEU A 179 7.14 -7.94 13.29
N TYR A 180 6.39 -6.91 13.67
CA TYR A 180 5.80 -6.74 15.00
C TYR A 180 4.29 -6.50 14.90
N SER A 181 3.53 -6.92 15.91
CA SER A 181 2.08 -6.70 15.97
C SER A 181 1.77 -5.31 16.52
N VAL A 182 1.48 -4.35 15.63
CA VAL A 182 1.22 -2.95 15.96
C VAL A 182 -0.01 -2.42 15.20
N PRO A 183 -1.21 -2.92 15.51
CA PRO A 183 -2.40 -2.71 14.68
C PRO A 183 -2.91 -1.25 14.66
N TRP A 184 -2.65 -0.43 15.69
CA TRP A 184 -3.14 0.95 15.76
C TRP A 184 -2.65 1.84 14.61
N GLY A 185 -1.47 1.57 14.06
CA GLY A 185 -0.95 2.32 12.92
C GLY A 185 -1.72 2.03 11.63
N PHE A 186 -2.39 0.89 11.51
CA PHE A 186 -3.20 0.57 10.35
C PHE A 186 -4.35 1.57 10.17
N ARG A 187 -5.07 1.89 11.24
CA ARG A 187 -6.11 2.92 11.21
C ARG A 187 -5.57 4.25 10.75
N ARG A 188 -4.41 4.67 11.28
CA ARG A 188 -3.78 5.94 10.89
C ARG A 188 -3.39 5.96 9.41
N LEU A 189 -2.89 4.84 8.88
CA LEU A 189 -2.58 4.72 7.45
C LEU A 189 -3.83 4.81 6.57
N LEU A 190 -4.93 4.18 6.98
CA LEU A 190 -6.21 4.27 6.27
C LEU A 190 -6.70 5.72 6.21
N ASN A 191 -6.68 6.44 7.34
CA ASN A 191 -7.05 7.86 7.41
C ASN A 191 -6.15 8.73 6.55
N PHE A 192 -4.83 8.49 6.60
CA PHE A 192 -3.88 9.19 5.75
C PHE A 192 -4.22 8.98 4.27
N ALA A 193 -4.40 7.74 3.83
CA ALA A 193 -4.69 7.43 2.44
C ALA A 193 -6.01 8.07 1.96
N GLN A 194 -7.06 8.05 2.77
CA GLN A 194 -8.31 8.70 2.45
C GLN A 194 -8.19 10.21 2.32
N THR A 195 -7.60 10.86 3.32
CA THR A 195 -7.44 12.31 3.34
C THR A 195 -6.53 12.78 2.20
N GLN A 196 -5.43 12.05 1.97
CA GLN A 196 -4.41 12.42 0.98
C GLN A 196 -4.91 12.26 -0.46
N TYR A 197 -5.75 11.27 -0.74
CA TYR A 197 -6.10 10.89 -2.12
C TYR A 197 -7.56 11.14 -2.50
N GLY A 198 -8.30 11.91 -1.68
CA GLY A 198 -9.66 12.33 -2.03
C GLY A 198 -10.71 11.23 -1.85
N ASP A 199 -10.56 10.46 -0.77
CA ASP A 199 -11.53 9.44 -0.33
C ASP A 199 -11.78 8.32 -1.36
N PRO A 200 -10.73 7.69 -1.93
CA PRO A 200 -10.94 6.57 -2.85
C PRO A 200 -11.51 5.36 -2.10
N PRO A 201 -12.29 4.49 -2.75
CA PRO A 201 -12.58 3.18 -2.19
C PRO A 201 -11.28 2.44 -1.85
N ILE A 202 -11.12 1.97 -0.61
CA ILE A 202 -9.91 1.24 -0.18
C ILE A 202 -10.26 -0.23 0.04
N TYR A 203 -9.47 -1.12 -0.57
CA TYR A 203 -9.49 -2.55 -0.31
C TYR A 203 -8.19 -2.98 0.34
N VAL A 204 -8.28 -3.63 1.50
CA VAL A 204 -7.10 -4.25 2.12
C VAL A 204 -6.76 -5.51 1.33
N THR A 205 -5.72 -5.42 0.51
CA THR A 205 -5.30 -6.50 -0.39
C THR A 205 -4.29 -7.42 0.24
N GLU A 206 -3.57 -6.95 1.27
CA GLU A 206 -2.54 -7.75 1.92
C GLU A 206 -2.37 -7.36 3.39
N ASN A 207 -2.48 -8.34 4.29
CA ASN A 207 -2.17 -8.26 5.71
C ASN A 207 -1.88 -9.65 6.25
N GLY A 208 -0.94 -9.80 7.17
CA GLY A 208 -0.61 -11.10 7.73
C GLY A 208 0.61 -11.11 8.61
N ALA A 209 0.90 -12.25 9.19
CA ALA A 209 2.02 -12.45 10.08
C ALA A 209 2.72 -13.78 9.81
N SER A 210 4.05 -13.77 9.86
CA SER A 210 4.88 -14.96 9.73
C SER A 210 4.83 -15.81 10.99
N GLN A 211 5.13 -17.09 10.85
CA GLN A 211 5.21 -18.04 11.96
C GLN A 211 6.66 -18.47 12.18
N THR A 212 7.09 -18.55 13.44
CA THR A 212 8.34 -19.23 13.79
C THR A 212 8.23 -20.73 13.52
N LEU A 213 9.27 -21.32 12.96
CA LEU A 213 9.33 -22.72 12.51
C LEU A 213 9.08 -23.77 13.61
N HIS A 214 8.96 -23.37 14.87
CA HIS A 214 8.83 -24.30 16.00
C HIS A 214 7.39 -24.68 16.37
N CYS A 215 6.38 -24.14 15.66
CA CYS A 215 4.99 -24.43 15.96
C CYS A 215 4.28 -25.04 14.75
N THR A 216 4.11 -26.36 14.78
CA THR A 216 3.33 -27.12 13.78
C THR A 216 1.87 -27.28 14.19
N GLN A 217 1.41 -26.54 15.20
CA GLN A 217 0.06 -26.70 15.74
C GLN A 217 -0.97 -25.97 14.88
N LEU A 218 -2.06 -26.66 14.56
CA LEU A 218 -3.23 -26.10 13.87
C LEU A 218 -3.97 -25.03 14.70
N CYS A 219 -3.71 -24.97 16.01
CA CYS A 219 -4.32 -23.99 16.92
C CYS A 219 -3.54 -22.67 16.93
N ASP A 220 -3.78 -21.82 15.94
CA ASP A 220 -3.01 -20.62 15.60
C ASP A 220 -3.54 -19.37 16.32
N LYS A 221 -3.65 -19.43 17.66
CA LYS A 221 -4.26 -18.37 18.49
C LYS A 221 -3.58 -17.00 18.33
N TRP A 222 -2.28 -16.97 18.13
CA TRP A 222 -1.53 -15.73 18.00
C TRP A 222 -1.82 -15.02 16.66
N ARG A 223 -1.96 -15.76 15.54
CA ARG A 223 -2.34 -15.18 14.25
C ARG A 223 -3.80 -14.72 14.25
N ILE A 224 -4.68 -15.47 14.94
CA ILE A 224 -6.07 -15.04 15.19
C ILE A 224 -6.07 -13.70 15.96
N LYS A 225 -5.25 -13.56 17.00
CA LYS A 225 -5.13 -12.32 17.79
C LYS A 225 -4.59 -11.17 16.93
N TYR A 226 -3.59 -11.43 16.09
CA TYR A 226 -3.04 -10.45 15.15
C TYR A 226 -4.14 -9.95 14.20
N LEU A 227 -4.77 -10.84 13.43
CA LEU A 227 -5.80 -10.48 12.47
C LEU A 227 -6.98 -9.75 13.14
N LYS A 228 -7.44 -10.23 14.30
CA LYS A 228 -8.48 -9.57 15.08
C LYS A 228 -8.09 -8.13 15.47
N GLY A 229 -6.83 -7.90 15.84
CA GLY A 229 -6.31 -6.57 16.15
C GLY A 229 -6.41 -5.62 14.96
N TYR A 230 -5.94 -6.03 13.79
CA TYR A 230 -5.96 -5.23 12.57
C TYR A 230 -7.38 -4.99 12.03
N ILE A 231 -8.23 -6.02 12.03
CA ILE A 231 -9.65 -5.88 11.65
C ILE A 231 -10.37 -4.90 12.60
N ASN A 232 -10.13 -5.00 13.91
CA ASN A 232 -10.74 -4.08 14.87
C ASN A 232 -10.30 -2.63 14.65
N GLU A 233 -9.04 -2.37 14.30
CA GLU A 233 -8.59 -1.00 13.99
C GLU A 233 -9.25 -0.48 12.71
N MET A 234 -9.39 -1.32 11.70
CA MET A 234 -10.11 -0.99 10.46
C MET A 234 -11.59 -0.64 10.73
N LEU A 235 -12.26 -1.38 11.64
CA LEU A 235 -13.67 -1.19 11.97
C LEU A 235 -13.95 0.04 12.86
N LYS A 236 -12.95 0.64 13.50
CA LYS A 236 -13.11 1.84 14.34
C LYS A 236 -13.29 3.14 13.55
N GLU A 237 -13.10 3.11 12.26
CA GLU A 237 -13.24 4.31 11.44
C GLU A 237 -14.70 4.64 11.18
N PRO A 238 -15.12 5.91 11.31
CA PRO A 238 -16.45 6.36 10.90
C PRO A 238 -16.69 6.28 9.39
N LEU A 239 -15.69 5.87 8.65
CA LEU A 239 -15.60 5.81 7.19
C LEU A 239 -16.24 4.56 6.57
N LEU A 240 -16.91 3.73 7.37
CA LEU A 240 -17.62 2.52 6.91
C LEU A 240 -18.71 2.78 5.84
N SER A 241 -19.07 4.05 5.60
CA SER A 241 -20.03 4.37 4.54
C SER A 241 -19.49 4.09 3.12
N HIS A 242 -18.16 4.01 2.94
CA HIS A 242 -17.50 3.77 1.65
C HIS A 242 -16.58 2.52 1.63
N MET A 243 -16.37 1.88 2.77
CA MET A 243 -15.68 0.59 2.83
C MET A 243 -16.67 -0.54 2.53
N GLN A 244 -16.83 -0.87 1.27
CA GLN A 244 -17.45 -2.14 0.91
C GLN A 244 -16.49 -3.27 1.31
N MET A 245 -16.80 -3.95 2.41
CA MET A 245 -16.22 -5.27 2.65
C MET A 245 -16.74 -6.19 1.56
N VAL A 246 -15.90 -6.48 0.58
CA VAL A 246 -16.21 -7.47 -0.45
C VAL A 246 -16.21 -8.83 0.22
N THR A 247 -17.38 -9.32 0.56
CA THR A 247 -17.59 -10.70 1.02
C THR A 247 -17.48 -11.71 -0.13
N GLU A 248 -17.24 -11.24 -1.36
CA GLU A 248 -17.13 -12.06 -2.55
C GLU A 248 -15.82 -11.79 -3.30
N ILE A 249 -14.68 -12.14 -2.70
CA ILE A 249 -13.43 -12.25 -3.46
C ILE A 249 -13.23 -13.70 -3.85
N VAL A 250 -13.53 -14.02 -5.08
CA VAL A 250 -13.04 -15.25 -5.72
C VAL A 250 -11.62 -14.97 -6.19
N VAL A 251 -10.63 -15.31 -5.39
CA VAL A 251 -9.21 -15.24 -5.78
C VAL A 251 -8.77 -16.61 -6.26
N PRO A 252 -8.34 -16.77 -7.50
CA PRO A 252 -7.79 -18.02 -7.99
C PRO A 252 -6.31 -18.14 -7.64
N THR A 253 -5.98 -18.34 -6.36
CA THR A 253 -4.67 -18.88 -5.96
C THR A 253 -4.77 -19.52 -4.58
N VAL A 254 -4.35 -20.75 -4.47
CA VAL A 254 -4.53 -21.65 -3.33
C VAL A 254 -3.96 -21.12 -1.99
N CYS A 255 -3.02 -20.18 -2.00
CA CYS A 255 -2.45 -19.59 -0.79
C CYS A 255 -3.28 -18.47 -0.16
N THR A 256 -4.04 -17.73 -0.94
CA THR A 256 -4.87 -16.59 -0.47
C THR A 256 -6.23 -17.06 0.06
N LEU A 257 -6.72 -18.21 -0.39
CA LEU A 257 -8.00 -18.79 0.01
C LEU A 257 -8.06 -19.09 1.51
N CYS A 258 -6.96 -19.53 2.13
CA CYS A 258 -6.91 -19.85 3.55
C CYS A 258 -7.05 -18.61 4.45
N VAL A 259 -6.53 -17.45 4.04
CA VAL A 259 -6.60 -16.20 4.80
C VAL A 259 -8.00 -15.58 4.74
N LEU A 260 -8.63 -15.64 3.56
CA LEU A 260 -9.98 -15.12 3.34
C LEU A 260 -11.06 -15.96 4.03
N ILE A 261 -10.95 -17.28 4.01
CA ILE A 261 -11.87 -18.18 4.74
C ILE A 261 -11.77 -17.93 6.23
N ALA A 262 -10.57 -17.72 6.79
CA ALA A 262 -10.38 -17.39 8.20
C ALA A 262 -11.02 -16.05 8.59
N ALA A 263 -10.92 -15.02 7.74
CA ALA A 263 -11.54 -13.72 7.97
C ALA A 263 -13.08 -13.77 7.91
N VAL A 264 -13.64 -14.47 6.93
CA VAL A 264 -15.11 -14.66 6.80
C VAL A 264 -15.68 -15.47 7.95
N LEU A 265 -15.01 -16.55 8.39
CA LEU A 265 -15.43 -17.34 9.54
C LEU A 265 -15.34 -16.54 10.84
N LEU A 266 -14.32 -15.68 11.01
CA LEU A 266 -14.18 -14.83 12.18
C LEU A 266 -15.30 -13.78 12.27
N ILE A 267 -15.67 -13.17 11.15
CA ILE A 267 -16.78 -12.19 11.06
C ILE A 267 -18.13 -12.87 11.35
N SER A 268 -18.36 -14.09 10.85
CA SER A 268 -19.56 -14.87 11.16
C SER A 268 -19.65 -15.22 12.64
N LEU A 269 -18.54 -15.62 13.27
CA LEU A 269 -18.48 -15.93 14.70
C LEU A 269 -18.69 -14.70 15.58
N LEU A 270 -18.20 -13.54 15.19
CA LEU A 270 -18.41 -12.28 15.92
C LEU A 270 -19.86 -11.79 15.85
N ARG A 271 -20.57 -12.02 14.73
CA ARG A 271 -22.00 -11.69 14.58
C ARG A 271 -22.95 -12.66 15.32
N SER A 272 -22.51 -13.87 15.58
CA SER A 272 -23.32 -14.83 16.35
C SER A 272 -23.24 -14.67 17.86
N GLN A 273 -22.38 -13.78 18.36
CA GLN A 273 -22.21 -13.47 19.79
C GLN A 273 -22.73 -12.09 20.20
N SER A 274 -23.30 -11.33 19.26
CA SER A 274 -24.07 -10.11 19.49
C SER A 274 -25.56 -10.37 19.28
#